data_0373904d2f7633c8dcd349d353521311
#
_entry.id   0373904d2f7633c8dcd349d353521311
#
_cell.length_a   1.000
_cell.length_b   1.000
_cell.length_c   1.000
_cell.angle_alpha   90.00
_cell.angle_beta   90.00
_cell.angle_gamma   90.00
#
_symmetry.space_group_name_H-M   'P 1'
#
loop_
_entity.id
_entity.type
_entity.pdbx_description
1 polymer ?
#
loop_
_entity_poly.entity_id
_entity_poly.type
_entity_poly.pdbx_seq_one_letter_code
_entity_poly.pdbx_strand_id
1 'polypeptide(L)'
;MSLLKEISITELSNLRIGHTSDHDAKTGVTVLYFPNGAKAGCDMSGGGPASRETPLTSPVTADNPINAIVLSGGSAYGLAAADGVMNYLESQNIGYNT
;
A
#
# COMPACT_ATOMS: atom_id res chain seq x y z
N MET A 1 26.88 -7.19 21.65
CA MET A 1 26.13 -8.13 20.77
C MET A 1 24.92 -7.43 20.19
N SER A 2 24.73 -7.51 18.91
CA SER A 2 23.56 -6.93 18.24
C SER A 2 22.41 -7.92 18.28
N LEU A 3 21.24 -7.46 18.72
CA LEU A 3 19.99 -8.22 18.66
C LEU A 3 19.25 -8.02 17.34
N LEU A 4 19.74 -7.11 16.50
CA LEU A 4 19.15 -6.80 15.21
C LEU A 4 19.96 -7.43 14.09
N LYS A 5 19.27 -8.00 13.13
CA LYS A 5 19.88 -8.55 11.92
C LYS A 5 19.32 -7.82 10.71
N GLU A 6 20.20 -7.30 9.88
CA GLU A 6 19.80 -6.71 8.60
C GLU A 6 19.43 -7.83 7.62
N ILE A 7 18.26 -7.70 7.01
CA ILE A 7 17.80 -8.61 5.97
C ILE A 7 17.34 -7.81 4.74
N SER A 8 17.32 -8.46 3.58
CA SER A 8 16.66 -7.88 2.41
C SER A 8 15.14 -8.00 2.56
N ILE A 9 14.42 -6.97 2.14
CA ILE A 9 12.96 -6.98 2.17
C ILE A 9 12.38 -8.13 1.34
N THR A 10 13.13 -8.60 0.33
CA THR A 10 12.72 -9.73 -0.50
C THR A 10 12.75 -11.07 0.24
N GLU A 11 13.34 -11.14 1.43
CA GLU A 11 13.33 -12.33 2.28
C GLU A 11 12.01 -12.51 3.03
N LEU A 12 11.12 -11.50 3.01
CA LEU A 12 9.80 -11.59 3.64
C LEU A 12 8.84 -12.33 2.72
N SER A 13 8.27 -13.42 3.18
CA SER A 13 7.49 -14.33 2.35
C SER A 13 6.11 -13.78 1.95
N ASN A 14 5.50 -12.92 2.79
CA ASN A 14 4.18 -12.34 2.53
C ASN A 14 4.26 -10.90 2.02
N LEU A 15 5.33 -10.56 1.33
CA LEU A 15 5.50 -9.20 0.82
C LEU A 15 6.11 -9.23 -0.56
N ARG A 16 5.45 -8.53 -1.49
CA ARG A 16 5.97 -8.29 -2.85
C ARG A 16 5.97 -6.80 -3.10
N ILE A 17 6.98 -6.32 -3.81
CA ILE A 17 7.17 -4.90 -4.07
C ILE A 17 7.32 -4.69 -5.56
N GLY A 18 6.61 -3.70 -6.07
CA GLY A 18 6.75 -3.25 -7.45
C GLY A 18 6.93 -1.74 -7.50
N HIS A 19 7.68 -1.29 -8.47
CA HIS A 19 7.91 0.13 -8.73
C HIS A 19 7.68 0.43 -10.20
N THR A 20 7.14 1.60 -10.48
CA THR A 20 7.15 2.16 -11.83
C THR A 20 7.44 3.66 -11.75
N SER A 21 8.14 4.18 -12.75
CA SER A 21 8.54 5.58 -12.79
C SER A 21 8.25 6.19 -14.14
N ASP A 22 7.86 7.44 -14.13
CA ASP A 22 7.79 8.29 -15.31
C ASP A 22 8.88 9.36 -15.16
N HIS A 23 9.98 9.17 -15.85
CA HIS A 23 11.14 10.05 -15.73
C HIS A 23 10.90 11.44 -16.32
N ASP A 24 10.03 11.55 -17.32
CA ASP A 24 9.69 12.84 -17.93
C ASP A 24 8.80 13.66 -16.99
N ALA A 25 7.80 13.05 -16.39
CA ALA A 25 6.93 13.71 -15.41
C ALA A 25 7.57 13.79 -14.02
N LYS A 26 8.70 13.13 -13.79
CA LYS A 26 9.43 13.07 -12.51
C LYS A 26 8.53 12.58 -11.37
N THR A 27 7.81 11.51 -11.62
CA THR A 27 6.91 10.88 -10.65
C THR A 27 6.99 9.36 -10.76
N GLY A 28 6.32 8.70 -9.86
CA GLY A 28 6.30 7.24 -9.86
C GLY A 28 5.34 6.68 -8.84
N VAL A 29 5.26 5.36 -8.82
CA VAL A 29 4.41 4.59 -7.91
C VAL A 29 5.21 3.43 -7.37
N THR A 30 5.08 3.21 -6.06
CA THR A 30 5.57 2.00 -5.40
C THR A 30 4.39 1.29 -4.78
N VAL A 31 4.30 -0.02 -5.00
CA VAL A 31 3.25 -0.85 -4.44
C VAL A 31 3.88 -1.91 -3.56
N LEU A 32 3.42 -2.00 -2.31
CA LEU A 32 3.71 -3.10 -1.43
C LEU A 32 2.47 -3.99 -1.40
N TYR A 33 2.64 -5.26 -1.75
CA TYR A 33 1.54 -6.19 -1.91
C TYR A 33 1.67 -7.34 -0.92
N PHE A 34 0.59 -7.58 -0.15
CA PHE A 34 0.52 -8.64 0.86
C PHE A 34 -0.55 -9.66 0.44
N PRO A 35 -0.15 -10.74 -0.27
CA PRO A 35 -1.13 -11.72 -0.77
C PRO A 35 -2.01 -12.33 0.32
N ASN A 36 -1.47 -12.53 1.51
CA ASN A 36 -2.18 -13.14 2.63
C ASN A 36 -2.77 -12.10 3.61
N GLY A 37 -2.73 -10.81 3.23
CA GLY A 37 -3.20 -9.74 4.08
C GLY A 37 -2.19 -9.34 5.16
N ALA A 38 -2.36 -8.15 5.70
CA ALA A 38 -1.55 -7.63 6.79
C ALA A 38 -2.38 -6.72 7.68
N LYS A 39 -2.09 -6.73 8.98
CA LYS A 39 -2.67 -5.75 9.89
C LYS A 39 -2.02 -4.40 9.65
N ALA A 40 -2.82 -3.35 9.72
CA ALA A 40 -2.35 -1.99 9.46
C ALA A 40 -2.85 -1.02 10.51
N GLY A 41 -2.04 0.00 10.75
CA GLY A 41 -2.42 1.16 11.53
C GLY A 41 -1.93 2.40 10.79
N CYS A 42 -2.56 3.52 11.06
CA CYS A 42 -2.26 4.75 10.33
C CYS A 42 -2.44 5.98 11.23
N ASP A 43 -1.59 6.95 10.99
CA ASP A 43 -1.77 8.31 11.49
C ASP A 43 -1.80 9.24 10.28
N MET A 44 -2.87 10.03 10.16
CA MET A 44 -3.00 11.03 9.11
C MET A 44 -2.72 12.40 9.71
N SER A 45 -1.55 12.95 9.41
CA SER A 45 -1.09 14.24 9.89
C SER A 45 -0.84 15.20 8.74
N GLY A 46 -0.85 16.49 9.04
CA GLY A 46 -0.58 17.54 8.07
C GLY A 46 -1.83 18.26 7.60
N GLY A 47 -1.62 19.38 6.89
CA GLY A 47 -2.68 20.28 6.45
C GLY A 47 -3.45 19.82 5.21
N GLY A 48 -2.92 18.85 4.45
CA GLY A 48 -3.55 18.38 3.22
C GLY A 48 -3.16 16.95 2.89
N PRO A 49 -3.51 15.98 3.76
CA PRO A 49 -3.17 14.59 3.48
C PRO A 49 -3.97 14.07 2.28
N ALA A 50 -3.25 13.67 1.23
CA ALA A 50 -3.85 13.03 0.06
C ALA A 50 -3.78 11.52 0.25
N SER A 51 -4.93 10.89 0.43
CA SER A 51 -4.98 9.45 0.64
C SER A 51 -6.30 8.85 0.16
N ARG A 52 -6.32 7.53 0.04
CA ARG A 52 -7.49 6.77 -0.38
C ARG A 52 -7.63 5.55 0.53
N GLU A 53 -8.84 5.34 1.08
CA GLU A 53 -9.21 4.22 1.94
C GLU A 53 -8.45 4.16 3.27
N THR A 54 -7.67 5.18 3.61
CA THR A 54 -6.86 5.21 4.83
C THR A 54 -7.69 5.10 6.11
N PRO A 55 -8.91 5.67 6.21
CA PRO A 55 -9.73 5.51 7.42
C PRO A 55 -10.07 4.06 7.78
N LEU A 56 -9.97 3.12 6.85
CA LEU A 56 -10.20 1.70 7.14
C LEU A 56 -9.18 1.13 8.12
N THR A 57 -8.03 1.78 8.29
CA THR A 57 -7.00 1.36 9.23
C THR A 57 -7.20 1.93 10.63
N SER A 58 -8.23 2.75 10.82
CA SER A 58 -8.56 3.32 12.13
C SER A 58 -9.02 2.23 13.09
N PRO A 59 -8.61 2.29 14.38
CA PRO A 59 -9.04 1.30 15.38
C PRO A 59 -10.54 1.36 15.68
N VAL A 60 -11.25 2.38 15.24
CA VAL A 60 -12.70 2.50 15.43
C VAL A 60 -13.51 1.94 14.26
N THR A 61 -12.85 1.50 13.20
CA THR A 61 -13.51 0.81 12.08
C THR A 61 -13.37 -0.71 12.24
N ALA A 62 -14.00 -1.46 11.32
CA ALA A 62 -13.88 -2.91 11.34
C ALA A 62 -12.39 -3.34 11.19
N ASP A 63 -12.03 -4.40 11.91
CA ASP A 63 -10.66 -4.93 11.86
C ASP A 63 -10.50 -5.76 10.59
N ASN A 64 -10.20 -5.07 9.49
CA ASN A 64 -9.95 -5.70 8.20
C ASN A 64 -8.47 -5.64 7.85
N PRO A 65 -7.87 -6.75 7.40
CA PRO A 65 -6.50 -6.71 6.92
C PRO A 65 -6.42 -5.92 5.61
N ILE A 66 -5.27 -5.31 5.37
CA ILE A 66 -4.97 -4.70 4.08
C ILE A 66 -4.25 -5.71 3.19
N ASN A 67 -4.34 -5.53 1.87
CA ASN A 67 -3.63 -6.35 0.90
C ASN A 67 -2.57 -5.56 0.11
N ALA A 68 -2.65 -4.25 0.11
CA ALA A 68 -1.65 -3.44 -0.56
C ALA A 68 -1.52 -2.06 0.08
N ILE A 69 -0.32 -1.52 -0.03
CA ILE A 69 -0.03 -0.11 0.22
C ILE A 69 0.47 0.48 -1.09
N VAL A 70 -0.12 1.59 -1.51
CA VAL A 70 0.27 2.29 -2.73
C VAL A 70 0.88 3.64 -2.35
N LEU A 71 2.14 3.84 -2.69
CA LEU A 71 2.84 5.11 -2.50
C LEU A 71 2.96 5.76 -3.87
N SER A 72 2.18 6.81 -4.11
CA SER A 72 2.06 7.41 -5.44
C SER A 72 2.45 8.87 -5.41
N GLY A 73 3.25 9.29 -6.39
CA GLY A 73 3.42 10.69 -6.72
C GLY A 73 2.25 11.21 -7.56
N GLY A 74 2.29 12.51 -7.91
CA GLY A 74 1.26 13.12 -8.75
C GLY A 74 0.14 13.82 -7.99
N SER A 75 0.32 14.08 -6.69
CA SER A 75 -0.64 14.80 -5.86
C SER A 75 -2.02 14.10 -5.86
N ALA A 76 -3.10 14.86 -5.82
CA ALA A 76 -4.45 14.28 -5.83
C ALA A 76 -4.73 13.44 -7.08
N TYR A 77 -4.22 13.85 -8.23
CA TYR A 77 -4.38 13.07 -9.47
C TYR A 77 -3.67 11.71 -9.39
N GLY A 78 -2.58 11.63 -8.63
CA GLY A 78 -1.84 10.39 -8.43
C GLY A 78 -2.61 9.33 -7.67
N LEU A 79 -3.66 9.70 -6.95
CA LEU A 79 -4.52 8.73 -6.25
C LEU A 79 -5.18 7.75 -7.21
N ALA A 80 -5.33 8.12 -8.48
CA ALA A 80 -5.89 7.23 -9.51
C ALA A 80 -5.01 6.00 -9.75
N ALA A 81 -3.73 6.02 -9.40
CA ALA A 81 -2.87 4.85 -9.53
C ALA A 81 -3.40 3.65 -8.72
N ALA A 82 -4.14 3.90 -7.65
CA ALA A 82 -4.75 2.84 -6.86
C ALA A 82 -5.78 2.02 -7.65
N ASP A 83 -6.38 2.58 -8.69
CA ASP A 83 -7.33 1.85 -9.53
C ASP A 83 -6.67 0.66 -10.24
N GLY A 84 -5.43 0.83 -10.72
CA GLY A 84 -4.68 -0.26 -11.32
C GLY A 84 -4.38 -1.37 -10.32
N VAL A 85 -4.06 -1.01 -9.08
CA VAL A 85 -3.83 -1.97 -8.00
C VAL A 85 -5.13 -2.72 -7.67
N MET A 86 -6.25 -2.00 -7.57
CA MET A 86 -7.56 -2.59 -7.29
C MET A 86 -7.96 -3.58 -8.40
N ASN A 87 -7.74 -3.22 -9.67
CA ASN A 87 -8.01 -4.11 -10.79
C ASN A 87 -7.18 -5.40 -10.72
N TYR A 88 -5.90 -5.28 -10.36
CA TYR A 88 -5.05 -6.44 -10.20
C TYR A 88 -5.54 -7.34 -9.06
N LEU A 89 -5.83 -6.77 -7.91
CA LEU A 89 -6.32 -7.52 -6.74
C LEU A 89 -7.63 -8.23 -7.07
N GLU A 90 -8.56 -7.55 -7.75
CA GLU A 90 -9.81 -8.15 -8.17
C GLU A 90 -9.59 -9.35 -9.08
N SER A 91 -8.63 -9.25 -10.01
CA SER A 91 -8.29 -10.35 -10.90
C SER A 91 -7.74 -11.57 -10.16
N GLN A 92 -7.18 -11.37 -8.96
CA GLN A 92 -6.65 -12.44 -8.10
C GLN A 92 -7.65 -12.90 -7.03
N ASN A 93 -8.88 -12.37 -7.06
CA ASN A 93 -9.91 -12.62 -6.04
C ASN A 93 -9.45 -12.26 -4.62
N ILE A 94 -8.73 -11.16 -4.49
CA ILE A 94 -8.21 -10.66 -3.22
C ILE A 94 -8.96 -9.38 -2.86
N GLY A 95 -9.53 -9.35 -1.65
CA GLY A 95 -10.28 -8.22 -1.15
C GLY A 95 -11.07 -8.60 0.08
N TYR A 96 -11.98 -7.73 0.48
CA TYR A 96 -12.87 -8.03 1.59
C TYR A 96 -13.78 -9.19 1.25
N ASN A 97 -13.99 -10.03 2.25
CA ASN A 97 -14.94 -11.13 2.16
C ASN A 97 -16.35 -10.56 2.39
N THR A 98 -17.06 -10.36 1.30
CA THR A 98 -18.42 -9.81 1.32
C THR A 98 -19.45 -10.86 0.94
#